data_009108e1952baec7d1f7714b1225ec4a
#
_entry.id   009108e1952baec7d1f7714b1225ec4a
#
_cell.length_a   1.000
_cell.length_b   1.000
_cell.length_c   1.000
_cell.angle_alpha   90.00
_cell.angle_beta   90.00
_cell.angle_gamma   90.00
#
_symmetry.space_group_name_H-M   'P 1'
#
loop_
_entity.id
_entity.type
_entity.pdbx_description
1 polymer ?
#
loop_
_entity_poly.entity_id
_entity_poly.type
_entity_poly.pdbx_seq_one_letter_code
_entity_poly.pdbx_strand_id
1 'polypeptide(L)'
;MDTTRIIVRAATAEDANVIARAVALAIGNESTLRSYCGDDYLAVLAEIARQDATQYSWRNALVAEVDGVAVGAIVGYDGAQLRVLRNGTFTVLLERIGRVPNILDETGRGEYYLDSIGVLPEFRALGVGRALVEAFCNKVFAEGHERVGLMVDYDNSQVEKLYISLGFERVGTRLLFKHNMWHLQRKAPLDIRQRVEFSSAITPFQRKVYLELLNVPAGKTITYGELAQRIGCRSAQAVGQALKRNPFAPEVPCHRGVAANGSIGGYMGKREGELVERKRKLLQEERAEQ
;
A
#
# COMPACT_ATOMS: atom_id res chain seq x y z
N MET A 1 22.89 18.07 -11.55
CA MET A 1 22.16 16.93 -12.16
C MET A 1 20.70 17.16 -11.86
N ASP A 2 19.94 17.53 -12.85
CA ASP A 2 18.48 17.69 -12.70
C ASP A 2 17.91 16.33 -12.35
N THR A 3 17.39 16.20 -11.14
CA THR A 3 16.74 14.95 -10.69
C THR A 3 15.36 14.91 -11.34
N THR A 4 15.20 14.08 -12.36
CA THR A 4 13.91 13.75 -12.99
C THR A 4 12.86 13.51 -11.89
N ARG A 5 11.87 14.38 -11.79
CA ARG A 5 10.86 14.32 -10.72
C ARG A 5 9.72 13.41 -11.16
N ILE A 6 9.62 12.24 -10.54
CA ILE A 6 8.49 11.33 -10.71
C ILE A 6 7.43 11.67 -9.66
N ILE A 7 6.20 11.94 -10.11
CA ILE A 7 5.04 12.15 -9.25
C ILE A 7 4.00 11.08 -9.59
N VAL A 8 3.44 10.43 -8.57
CA VAL A 8 2.32 9.49 -8.74
C VAL A 8 1.10 10.10 -8.06
N ARG A 9 0.00 10.19 -8.82
CA ARG A 9 -1.28 10.74 -8.36
C ARG A 9 -2.46 9.85 -8.72
N ALA A 10 -3.61 10.09 -8.11
CA ALA A 10 -4.86 9.51 -8.57
C ALA A 10 -5.15 9.94 -10.02
N ALA A 11 -5.68 9.03 -10.81
CA ALA A 11 -6.11 9.35 -12.16
C ALA A 11 -7.41 10.17 -12.17
N THR A 12 -7.66 10.82 -13.29
CA THR A 12 -8.90 11.49 -13.66
C THR A 12 -9.45 10.92 -14.96
N ALA A 13 -10.66 11.26 -15.35
CA ALA A 13 -11.22 10.83 -16.63
C ALA A 13 -10.41 11.33 -17.85
N GLU A 14 -9.66 12.40 -17.69
CA GLU A 14 -8.77 12.97 -18.71
C GLU A 14 -7.55 12.07 -18.98
N ASP A 15 -7.17 11.24 -18.00
CA ASP A 15 -6.04 10.31 -18.12
C ASP A 15 -6.41 9.02 -18.89
N ALA A 16 -7.62 8.89 -19.39
CA ALA A 16 -8.11 7.68 -20.05
C ALA A 16 -7.18 7.19 -21.18
N ASN A 17 -6.55 8.08 -21.92
CA ASN A 17 -5.64 7.71 -23.00
C ASN A 17 -4.31 7.10 -22.48
N VAL A 18 -3.75 7.61 -21.38
CA VAL A 18 -2.55 7.03 -20.77
C VAL A 18 -2.87 5.71 -20.10
N ILE A 19 -4.05 5.59 -19.47
CA ILE A 19 -4.54 4.33 -18.91
C ILE A 19 -4.69 3.28 -20.02
N ALA A 20 -5.35 3.61 -21.14
CA ALA A 20 -5.50 2.73 -22.29
C ALA A 20 -4.16 2.20 -22.82
N ARG A 21 -3.17 3.09 -22.97
CA ARG A 21 -1.81 2.71 -23.37
C ARG A 21 -1.13 1.80 -22.35
N ALA A 22 -1.29 2.09 -21.06
CA ALA A 22 -0.72 1.26 -19.99
C ALA A 22 -1.32 -0.15 -19.98
N VAL A 23 -2.64 -0.28 -20.14
CA VAL A 23 -3.33 -1.57 -20.27
C VAL A 23 -2.88 -2.32 -21.51
N ALA A 24 -2.78 -1.63 -22.66
CA ALA A 24 -2.30 -2.23 -23.89
C ALA A 24 -0.85 -2.75 -23.76
N LEU A 25 0.02 -2.00 -23.09
CA LEU A 25 1.41 -2.42 -22.81
C LEU A 25 1.46 -3.61 -21.84
N ALA A 26 0.56 -3.70 -20.87
CA ALA A 26 0.46 -4.83 -19.95
C ALA A 26 0.01 -6.11 -20.67
N ILE A 27 -0.95 -6.03 -21.57
CA ILE A 27 -1.39 -7.15 -22.43
C ILE A 27 -0.26 -7.56 -23.39
N GLY A 28 0.47 -6.59 -23.93
CA GLY A 28 1.73 -6.77 -24.67
C GLY A 28 1.63 -7.39 -26.05
N ASN A 29 0.55 -8.06 -26.41
CA ASN A 29 0.37 -8.78 -27.68
C ASN A 29 -0.75 -8.15 -28.51
N GLU A 30 -0.41 -7.62 -29.68
CA GLU A 30 -1.36 -6.93 -30.55
C GLU A 30 -2.50 -7.85 -31.04
N SER A 31 -2.22 -9.11 -31.33
CA SER A 31 -3.29 -10.04 -31.74
C SER A 31 -4.28 -10.31 -30.61
N THR A 32 -3.80 -10.37 -29.37
CA THR A 32 -4.64 -10.48 -28.19
C THR A 32 -5.48 -9.22 -27.99
N LEU A 33 -4.87 -8.02 -28.13
CA LEU A 33 -5.58 -6.74 -28.05
C LEU A 33 -6.67 -6.62 -29.11
N ARG A 34 -6.40 -6.98 -30.36
CA ARG A 34 -7.40 -7.01 -31.44
C ARG A 34 -8.51 -8.03 -31.20
N SER A 35 -8.15 -9.19 -30.69
CA SER A 35 -9.14 -10.20 -30.30
C SER A 35 -10.04 -9.72 -29.15
N TYR A 36 -9.50 -8.99 -28.18
CA TYR A 36 -10.19 -8.50 -27.00
C TYR A 36 -11.04 -7.26 -27.28
N CYS A 37 -10.45 -6.24 -27.94
CA CYS A 37 -11.04 -4.91 -28.12
C CYS A 37 -11.30 -4.51 -29.58
N GLY A 38 -11.04 -5.37 -30.56
CA GLY A 38 -11.14 -5.03 -31.97
C GLY A 38 -9.93 -4.26 -32.50
N ASP A 39 -10.02 -3.81 -33.76
CA ASP A 39 -8.89 -3.16 -34.43
C ASP A 39 -8.50 -1.81 -33.81
N ASP A 40 -9.50 -1.06 -33.34
CA ASP A 40 -9.31 0.23 -32.66
C ASP A 40 -9.19 0.08 -31.14
N TYR A 41 -8.41 -0.93 -30.70
CA TYR A 41 -8.32 -1.32 -29.29
C TYR A 41 -7.92 -0.15 -28.35
N LEU A 42 -7.10 0.79 -28.79
CA LEU A 42 -6.71 1.93 -27.94
C LEU A 42 -7.89 2.87 -27.68
N ALA A 43 -8.72 3.15 -28.69
CA ALA A 43 -9.90 3.98 -28.48
C ALA A 43 -10.95 3.27 -27.61
N VAL A 44 -11.13 1.97 -27.81
CA VAL A 44 -12.03 1.15 -26.97
C VAL A 44 -11.56 1.10 -25.52
N LEU A 45 -10.27 0.85 -25.28
CA LEU A 45 -9.68 0.87 -23.92
C LEU A 45 -9.78 2.26 -23.29
N ALA A 46 -9.61 3.34 -24.06
CA ALA A 46 -9.78 4.69 -23.53
C ALA A 46 -11.23 5.01 -23.18
N GLU A 47 -12.19 4.48 -23.91
CA GLU A 47 -13.61 4.59 -23.59
C GLU A 47 -13.96 3.81 -22.32
N ILE A 48 -13.47 2.58 -22.19
CA ILE A 48 -13.59 1.79 -20.94
C ILE A 48 -13.00 2.56 -19.77
N ALA A 49 -11.82 3.16 -19.94
CA ALA A 49 -11.13 3.90 -18.88
C ALA A 49 -11.90 5.18 -18.43
N ARG A 50 -12.70 5.80 -19.29
CA ARG A 50 -13.54 6.96 -18.94
C ARG A 50 -14.76 6.60 -18.11
N GLN A 51 -15.20 5.35 -18.14
CA GLN A 51 -16.35 4.90 -17.36
C GLN A 51 -16.01 4.75 -15.87
N ASP A 52 -17.00 4.98 -15.01
CA ASP A 52 -16.80 4.93 -13.54
C ASP A 52 -16.73 3.49 -12.99
N ALA A 53 -17.39 2.53 -13.66
CA ALA A 53 -17.61 1.19 -13.14
C ALA A 53 -17.11 0.09 -14.11
N THR A 54 -15.89 0.21 -14.59
CA THR A 54 -15.20 -0.79 -15.41
C THR A 54 -13.91 -1.25 -14.73
N GLN A 55 -13.33 -2.39 -15.17
CA GLN A 55 -12.05 -2.86 -14.65
C GLN A 55 -10.95 -1.81 -14.84
N TYR A 56 -10.88 -1.18 -15.99
CA TYR A 56 -9.84 -0.19 -16.34
C TYR A 56 -10.24 1.27 -16.07
N SER A 57 -11.31 1.48 -15.29
CA SER A 57 -11.77 2.82 -14.91
C SER A 57 -10.64 3.69 -14.36
N TRP A 58 -10.67 4.99 -14.69
CA TRP A 58 -9.80 5.98 -14.07
C TRP A 58 -9.91 6.00 -12.53
N ARG A 59 -11.07 5.62 -11.97
CA ARG A 59 -11.27 5.49 -10.52
C ARG A 59 -10.43 4.39 -9.87
N ASN A 60 -10.04 3.41 -10.66
CA ASN A 60 -9.23 2.27 -10.26
C ASN A 60 -7.73 2.47 -10.57
N ALA A 61 -7.33 3.67 -11.03
CA ALA A 61 -6.00 3.91 -11.55
C ALA A 61 -5.21 4.97 -10.78
N LEU A 62 -3.88 4.79 -10.78
CA LEU A 62 -2.91 5.84 -10.51
C LEU A 62 -2.12 6.13 -11.77
N VAL A 63 -1.72 7.38 -11.95
CA VAL A 63 -0.90 7.86 -13.08
C VAL A 63 0.43 8.37 -12.57
N ALA A 64 1.49 8.03 -13.26
CA ALA A 64 2.81 8.59 -13.03
C ALA A 64 3.09 9.72 -14.03
N GLU A 65 3.61 10.82 -13.51
CA GLU A 65 4.09 11.96 -14.28
C GLU A 65 5.61 12.09 -14.14
N VAL A 66 6.24 12.43 -15.24
CA VAL A 66 7.64 12.86 -15.32
C VAL A 66 7.65 14.26 -15.87
N ASP A 67 8.15 15.21 -15.09
CA ASP A 67 8.20 16.62 -15.45
C ASP A 67 6.85 17.19 -15.94
N GLY A 68 5.75 16.75 -15.31
CA GLY A 68 4.39 17.18 -15.61
C GLY A 68 3.71 16.47 -16.79
N VAL A 69 4.37 15.47 -17.39
CA VAL A 69 3.81 14.66 -18.48
C VAL A 69 3.39 13.29 -17.95
N ALA A 70 2.15 12.88 -18.20
CA ALA A 70 1.65 11.55 -17.84
C ALA A 70 2.29 10.47 -18.72
N VAL A 71 3.08 9.58 -18.12
CA VAL A 71 3.97 8.64 -18.83
C VAL A 71 3.69 7.16 -18.53
N GLY A 72 2.78 6.87 -17.61
CA GLY A 72 2.41 5.51 -17.26
C GLY A 72 1.25 5.47 -16.29
N ALA A 73 0.63 4.32 -16.19
CA ALA A 73 -0.46 4.09 -15.25
C ALA A 73 -0.41 2.67 -14.67
N ILE A 74 -1.03 2.54 -13.50
CA ILE A 74 -1.30 1.27 -12.83
C ILE A 74 -2.79 1.21 -12.51
N VAL A 75 -3.40 0.07 -12.77
CA VAL A 75 -4.82 -0.18 -12.56
C VAL A 75 -4.99 -1.36 -11.63
N GLY A 76 -5.91 -1.24 -10.68
CA GLY A 76 -6.28 -2.35 -9.82
C GLY A 76 -7.51 -2.06 -9.00
N TYR A 77 -8.12 -3.11 -8.47
CA TYR A 77 -9.41 -3.06 -7.79
C TYR A 77 -9.53 -4.18 -6.75
N ASP A 78 -10.45 -4.03 -5.81
CA ASP A 78 -10.81 -5.13 -4.89
C ASP A 78 -11.30 -6.33 -5.72
N GLY A 79 -10.65 -7.49 -5.56
CA GLY A 79 -11.00 -8.72 -6.27
C GLY A 79 -12.47 -9.15 -6.06
N ALA A 80 -13.10 -8.73 -4.96
CA ALA A 80 -14.53 -8.94 -4.74
C ALA A 80 -15.42 -8.18 -5.75
N GLN A 81 -14.90 -7.11 -6.37
CA GLN A 81 -15.61 -6.29 -7.36
C GLN A 81 -15.39 -6.77 -8.80
N LEU A 82 -14.53 -7.76 -9.03
CA LEU A 82 -14.15 -8.22 -10.37
C LEU A 82 -15.36 -8.37 -11.32
N ARG A 83 -16.37 -9.12 -10.91
CA ARG A 83 -17.51 -9.42 -11.79
C ARG A 83 -18.37 -8.20 -12.12
N VAL A 84 -18.54 -7.29 -11.16
CA VAL A 84 -19.29 -6.05 -11.38
C VAL A 84 -18.54 -5.15 -12.36
N LEU A 85 -17.24 -4.94 -12.14
CA LEU A 85 -16.40 -4.10 -13.00
C LEU A 85 -16.23 -4.71 -14.40
N ARG A 86 -16.09 -6.04 -14.48
CA ARG A 86 -16.00 -6.76 -15.75
C ARG A 86 -17.28 -6.63 -16.57
N ASN A 87 -18.45 -6.70 -15.93
CA ASN A 87 -19.71 -6.47 -16.62
C ASN A 87 -19.78 -5.06 -17.22
N GLY A 88 -19.31 -4.05 -16.53
CA GLY A 88 -19.18 -2.69 -17.09
C GLY A 88 -18.24 -2.64 -18.30
N THR A 89 -17.09 -3.30 -18.22
CA THR A 89 -16.17 -3.47 -19.35
C THR A 89 -16.83 -4.16 -20.53
N PHE A 90 -17.57 -5.25 -20.28
CA PHE A 90 -18.27 -6.02 -21.31
C PHE A 90 -19.41 -5.24 -21.96
N THR A 91 -20.08 -4.36 -21.24
CA THR A 91 -21.09 -3.45 -21.84
C THR A 91 -20.45 -2.59 -22.91
N VAL A 92 -19.33 -1.93 -22.64
CA VAL A 92 -18.62 -1.12 -23.63
C VAL A 92 -18.13 -1.97 -24.81
N LEU A 93 -17.58 -3.17 -24.54
CA LEU A 93 -17.13 -4.07 -25.61
C LEU A 93 -18.30 -4.52 -26.51
N LEU A 94 -19.44 -4.85 -25.92
CA LEU A 94 -20.63 -5.26 -26.68
C LEU A 94 -21.13 -4.12 -27.58
N GLU A 95 -21.15 -2.89 -27.09
CA GLU A 95 -21.56 -1.71 -27.84
C GLU A 95 -20.57 -1.37 -28.97
N ARG A 96 -19.26 -1.51 -28.73
CA ARG A 96 -18.21 -1.11 -29.69
C ARG A 96 -17.87 -2.17 -30.71
N ILE A 97 -17.82 -3.44 -30.33
CA ILE A 97 -17.34 -4.54 -31.19
C ILE A 97 -18.34 -5.70 -31.31
N GLY A 98 -19.53 -5.60 -30.72
CA GLY A 98 -20.61 -6.57 -30.83
C GLY A 98 -20.36 -7.93 -30.17
N ARG A 99 -19.32 -8.06 -29.35
CA ARG A 99 -18.96 -9.31 -28.68
C ARG A 99 -18.26 -9.07 -27.36
N VAL A 100 -18.24 -10.10 -26.51
CA VAL A 100 -17.45 -10.11 -25.26
C VAL A 100 -16.52 -11.32 -25.25
N PRO A 101 -15.32 -11.20 -24.67
CA PRO A 101 -14.39 -12.31 -24.56
C PRO A 101 -14.85 -13.31 -23.50
N ASN A 102 -14.55 -14.60 -23.72
CA ASN A 102 -14.70 -15.62 -22.69
C ASN A 102 -13.39 -15.73 -21.91
N ILE A 103 -13.36 -15.15 -20.71
CA ILE A 103 -12.18 -15.08 -19.85
C ILE A 103 -12.49 -15.65 -18.45
N LEU A 104 -11.50 -16.32 -17.88
CA LEU A 104 -11.58 -16.84 -16.51
C LEU A 104 -11.39 -15.70 -15.49
N ASP A 105 -11.86 -15.94 -14.27
CA ASP A 105 -11.63 -15.01 -13.16
C ASP A 105 -10.15 -15.10 -12.73
N GLU A 106 -9.41 -14.01 -12.90
CA GLU A 106 -8.00 -13.88 -12.52
C GLU A 106 -7.80 -13.62 -11.03
N THR A 107 -8.80 -13.08 -10.35
CA THR A 107 -8.77 -12.74 -8.92
C THR A 107 -10.12 -13.00 -8.27
N GLY A 108 -10.25 -12.70 -6.98
CA GLY A 108 -11.48 -12.86 -6.21
C GLY A 108 -11.36 -12.17 -4.85
N ARG A 109 -12.35 -12.41 -4.00
CA ARG A 109 -12.38 -11.86 -2.64
C ARG A 109 -11.11 -12.25 -1.85
N GLY A 110 -10.58 -11.31 -1.09
CA GLY A 110 -9.46 -11.52 -0.16
C GLY A 110 -8.15 -10.90 -0.61
N GLU A 111 -8.13 -10.24 -1.78
CA GLU A 111 -7.00 -9.44 -2.23
C GLU A 111 -7.47 -8.22 -3.02
N TYR A 112 -6.68 -7.16 -2.99
CA TYR A 112 -6.79 -6.05 -3.93
C TYR A 112 -5.92 -6.40 -5.13
N TYR A 113 -6.52 -6.51 -6.31
CA TYR A 113 -5.85 -7.04 -7.49
C TYR A 113 -5.21 -5.92 -8.31
N LEU A 114 -3.91 -6.00 -8.53
CA LEU A 114 -3.19 -5.21 -9.51
C LEU A 114 -3.39 -5.89 -10.87
N ASP A 115 -4.25 -5.31 -11.69
CA ASP A 115 -4.65 -5.86 -12.98
C ASP A 115 -3.62 -5.53 -14.06
N SER A 116 -3.29 -4.25 -14.24
CA SER A 116 -2.44 -3.77 -15.31
C SER A 116 -1.49 -2.68 -14.87
N ILE A 117 -0.26 -2.70 -15.38
CA ILE A 117 0.71 -1.61 -15.25
C ILE A 117 1.45 -1.43 -16.57
N GLY A 118 1.59 -0.19 -17.00
CA GLY A 118 2.36 0.14 -18.18
C GLY A 118 3.06 1.49 -18.06
N VAL A 119 4.29 1.54 -18.56
CA VAL A 119 5.10 2.76 -18.68
C VAL A 119 5.51 2.92 -20.13
N LEU A 120 5.31 4.11 -20.70
CA LEU A 120 5.68 4.42 -22.07
C LEU A 120 7.17 4.10 -22.31
N PRO A 121 7.51 3.50 -23.46
CA PRO A 121 8.86 2.97 -23.73
C PRO A 121 9.98 3.97 -23.47
N GLU A 122 9.78 5.24 -23.85
CA GLU A 122 10.75 6.33 -23.74
C GLU A 122 11.04 6.75 -22.28
N PHE A 123 10.18 6.35 -21.32
CA PHE A 123 10.31 6.64 -19.87
C PHE A 123 10.65 5.41 -19.04
N ARG A 124 11.00 4.30 -19.68
CA ARG A 124 11.45 3.09 -18.98
C ARG A 124 12.84 3.30 -18.38
N ALA A 125 13.21 2.43 -17.46
CA ALA A 125 14.48 2.46 -16.71
C ALA A 125 14.69 3.70 -15.82
N LEU A 126 13.74 4.65 -15.76
CA LEU A 126 13.77 5.82 -14.86
C LEU A 126 13.18 5.51 -13.45
N GLY A 127 12.73 4.28 -13.19
CA GLY A 127 12.11 3.93 -11.91
C GLY A 127 10.60 4.17 -11.82
N VAL A 128 9.94 4.64 -12.90
CA VAL A 128 8.50 4.95 -12.94
C VAL A 128 7.63 3.77 -12.54
N GLY A 129 7.91 2.57 -13.08
CA GLY A 129 7.14 1.36 -12.74
C GLY A 129 7.25 0.99 -11.26
N ARG A 130 8.44 1.12 -10.66
CA ARG A 130 8.65 0.92 -9.22
C ARG A 130 7.82 1.91 -8.40
N ALA A 131 7.88 3.20 -8.76
CA ALA A 131 7.14 4.25 -8.07
C ALA A 131 5.62 4.03 -8.13
N LEU A 132 5.09 3.59 -9.30
CA LEU A 132 3.68 3.23 -9.45
C LEU A 132 3.27 2.07 -8.52
N VAL A 133 4.04 0.97 -8.49
CA VAL A 133 3.72 -0.19 -7.64
C VAL A 133 3.80 0.18 -6.15
N GLU A 134 4.81 0.92 -5.72
CA GLU A 134 4.96 1.36 -4.34
C GLU A 134 3.80 2.28 -3.91
N ALA A 135 3.46 3.28 -4.73
CA ALA A 135 2.34 4.19 -4.47
C ALA A 135 1.00 3.44 -4.41
N PHE A 136 0.80 2.50 -5.33
CA PHE A 136 -0.40 1.66 -5.37
C PHE A 136 -0.54 0.80 -4.11
N CYS A 137 0.51 0.08 -3.72
CA CYS A 137 0.49 -0.73 -2.51
C CYS A 137 0.25 0.14 -1.26
N ASN A 138 0.92 1.29 -1.15
CA ASN A 138 0.75 2.19 -0.03
C ASN A 138 -0.70 2.72 0.08
N LYS A 139 -1.30 3.11 -1.06
CA LYS A 139 -2.71 3.52 -1.11
C LYS A 139 -3.63 2.39 -0.63
N VAL A 140 -3.49 1.21 -1.20
CA VAL A 140 -4.32 0.03 -0.90
C VAL A 140 -4.23 -0.37 0.59
N PHE A 141 -3.03 -0.36 1.16
CA PHE A 141 -2.82 -0.67 2.57
C PHE A 141 -3.35 0.42 3.50
N ALA A 142 -3.24 1.70 3.11
CA ALA A 142 -3.82 2.81 3.86
C ALA A 142 -5.36 2.77 3.87
N GLU A 143 -5.99 2.18 2.84
CA GLU A 143 -7.43 1.93 2.76
C GLU A 143 -7.89 0.70 3.57
N GLY A 144 -6.96 0.00 4.23
CA GLY A 144 -7.25 -1.12 5.13
C GLY A 144 -7.25 -2.50 4.47
N HIS A 145 -6.86 -2.61 3.21
CA HIS A 145 -6.69 -3.92 2.57
C HIS A 145 -5.42 -4.61 3.07
N GLU A 146 -5.51 -5.91 3.30
CA GLU A 146 -4.40 -6.69 3.87
C GLU A 146 -3.41 -7.20 2.82
N ARG A 147 -3.83 -7.28 1.55
CA ARG A 147 -3.05 -7.93 0.48
C ARG A 147 -3.26 -7.26 -0.86
N VAL A 148 -2.17 -7.08 -1.59
CA VAL A 148 -2.16 -6.77 -3.02
C VAL A 148 -1.72 -8.03 -3.76
N GLY A 149 -2.55 -8.51 -4.70
CA GLY A 149 -2.26 -9.67 -5.55
C GLY A 149 -2.06 -9.27 -7.01
N LEU A 150 -1.32 -10.08 -7.75
CA LEU A 150 -1.14 -9.93 -9.20
C LEU A 150 -0.75 -11.26 -9.85
N MET A 151 -0.87 -11.32 -11.18
CA MET A 151 -0.42 -12.45 -11.98
C MET A 151 0.78 -12.07 -12.85
N VAL A 152 1.78 -12.94 -12.93
CA VAL A 152 2.96 -12.79 -13.79
C VAL A 152 3.15 -14.07 -14.59
N ASP A 153 3.30 -13.93 -15.91
CA ASP A 153 3.63 -15.06 -16.79
C ASP A 153 4.97 -15.68 -16.38
N TYR A 154 5.07 -17.01 -16.40
CA TYR A 154 6.29 -17.75 -16.09
C TYR A 154 7.47 -17.32 -16.96
N ASP A 155 7.20 -16.94 -18.20
CA ASP A 155 8.22 -16.51 -19.16
C ASP A 155 8.74 -15.10 -18.89
N ASN A 156 8.06 -14.32 -18.01
CA ASN A 156 8.45 -12.95 -17.70
C ASN A 156 9.26 -12.82 -16.40
N SER A 157 10.41 -13.49 -16.37
CA SER A 157 11.28 -13.57 -15.18
C SER A 157 11.83 -12.20 -14.73
N GLN A 158 11.96 -11.21 -15.64
CA GLN A 158 12.43 -9.88 -15.28
C GLN A 158 11.39 -9.10 -14.48
N VAL A 159 10.14 -9.16 -14.92
CA VAL A 159 9.01 -8.53 -14.21
C VAL A 159 8.77 -9.21 -12.88
N GLU A 160 8.88 -10.54 -12.83
CA GLU A 160 8.78 -11.27 -11.56
C GLU A 160 9.85 -10.81 -10.56
N LYS A 161 11.13 -10.72 -10.97
CA LYS A 161 12.21 -10.22 -10.11
C LYS A 161 11.95 -8.82 -9.59
N LEU A 162 11.34 -7.94 -10.40
CA LEU A 162 10.94 -6.61 -9.96
C LEU A 162 9.93 -6.72 -8.80
N TYR A 163 8.85 -7.49 -8.96
CA TYR A 163 7.84 -7.64 -7.91
C TYR A 163 8.39 -8.28 -6.63
N ILE A 164 9.23 -9.31 -6.76
CA ILE A 164 9.94 -9.90 -5.60
C ILE A 164 10.78 -8.84 -4.88
N SER A 165 11.50 -7.98 -5.62
CA SER A 165 12.29 -6.88 -5.04
C SER A 165 11.42 -5.81 -4.35
N LEU A 166 10.12 -5.77 -4.64
CA LEU A 166 9.11 -4.90 -4.05
C LEU A 166 8.32 -5.59 -2.90
N GLY A 167 8.77 -6.77 -2.47
CA GLY A 167 8.21 -7.49 -1.34
C GLY A 167 6.98 -8.37 -1.68
N PHE A 168 6.77 -8.68 -2.96
CA PHE A 168 5.81 -9.70 -3.35
C PHE A 168 6.41 -11.10 -3.19
N GLU A 169 5.58 -12.08 -2.85
CA GLU A 169 5.94 -13.48 -2.69
C GLU A 169 5.04 -14.34 -3.58
N ARG A 170 5.58 -15.47 -4.09
CA ARG A 170 4.78 -16.47 -4.81
C ARG A 170 3.84 -17.17 -3.82
N VAL A 171 2.55 -17.12 -4.08
CA VAL A 171 1.52 -17.78 -3.25
C VAL A 171 0.81 -18.92 -3.97
N GLY A 172 0.98 -19.02 -5.28
CA GLY A 172 0.36 -20.08 -6.09
C GLY A 172 0.64 -19.92 -7.56
N THR A 173 -0.09 -20.71 -8.36
CA THR A 173 -0.05 -20.69 -9.81
C THR A 173 -1.47 -20.72 -10.36
N ARG A 174 -1.67 -20.12 -11.55
CA ARG A 174 -2.92 -20.19 -12.29
C ARG A 174 -2.66 -20.39 -13.78
N LEU A 175 -3.55 -21.10 -14.44
CA LEU A 175 -3.59 -21.18 -15.90
C LEU A 175 -4.59 -20.13 -16.41
N LEU A 176 -4.08 -19.03 -16.98
CA LEU A 176 -4.90 -17.96 -17.56
C LEU A 176 -4.43 -17.70 -18.99
N PHE A 177 -5.38 -17.50 -19.90
CA PHE A 177 -5.10 -17.22 -21.33
C PHE A 177 -4.20 -18.27 -22.00
N LYS A 178 -4.25 -19.54 -21.54
CA LYS A 178 -3.39 -20.67 -21.95
C LYS A 178 -1.93 -20.53 -21.49
N HIS A 179 -1.59 -19.59 -20.61
CA HIS A 179 -0.29 -19.40 -20.00
C HIS A 179 -0.29 -19.82 -18.54
N ASN A 180 0.79 -20.42 -18.08
CA ASN A 180 1.01 -20.65 -16.66
C ASN A 180 1.51 -19.35 -16.03
N MET A 181 0.83 -18.90 -15.01
CA MET A 181 1.15 -17.65 -14.31
C MET A 181 1.45 -17.91 -12.85
N TRP A 182 2.44 -17.21 -12.32
CA TRP A 182 2.65 -17.07 -10.90
C TRP A 182 1.60 -16.13 -10.32
N HIS A 183 0.92 -16.57 -9.27
CA HIS A 183 0.17 -15.69 -8.40
C HIS A 183 1.12 -15.14 -7.35
N LEU A 184 1.37 -13.84 -7.38
CA LEU A 184 2.19 -13.13 -6.41
C LEU A 184 1.31 -12.30 -5.49
N GLN A 185 1.66 -12.24 -4.20
CA GLN A 185 1.00 -11.36 -3.24
C GLN A 185 2.01 -10.60 -2.40
N ARG A 186 1.70 -9.35 -2.09
CA ARG A 186 2.38 -8.54 -1.08
C ARG A 186 1.38 -8.27 0.05
N LYS A 187 1.79 -8.57 1.28
CA LYS A 187 0.98 -8.30 2.48
C LYS A 187 1.22 -6.88 2.96
N ALA A 188 0.20 -6.29 3.56
CA ALA A 188 0.34 -5.04 4.29
C ALA A 188 1.44 -5.18 5.36
N PRO A 189 2.28 -4.16 5.54
CA PRO A 189 3.21 -4.16 6.65
C PRO A 189 2.42 -4.25 7.96
N LEU A 190 2.95 -5.01 8.92
CA LEU A 190 2.34 -5.10 10.24
C LEU A 190 2.22 -3.70 10.84
N ASP A 191 1.05 -3.36 11.37
CA ASP A 191 0.88 -2.15 12.15
C ASP A 191 1.73 -2.18 13.43
N ILE A 192 1.87 -1.05 14.10
CA ILE A 192 2.72 -0.96 15.27
C ILE A 192 2.25 -1.91 16.40
N ARG A 193 0.94 -2.13 16.57
CA ARG A 193 0.40 -3.04 17.57
C ARG A 193 0.78 -4.48 17.26
N GLN A 194 0.61 -4.92 16.02
CA GLN A 194 1.01 -6.24 15.54
C GLN A 194 2.53 -6.45 15.63
N ARG A 195 3.32 -5.43 15.27
CA ARG A 195 4.79 -5.46 15.40
C ARG A 195 5.23 -5.65 16.85
N VAL A 196 4.58 -5.00 17.81
CA VAL A 196 4.81 -5.18 19.24
C VAL A 196 4.36 -6.57 19.68
N GLU A 197 3.18 -7.01 19.24
CA GLU A 197 2.59 -8.29 19.65
C GLU A 197 3.43 -9.50 19.23
N PHE A 198 3.93 -9.50 18.00
CA PHE A 198 4.69 -10.62 17.43
C PHE A 198 6.22 -10.49 17.57
N SER A 199 6.72 -9.41 18.16
CA SER A 199 8.17 -9.21 18.31
C SER A 199 8.80 -10.25 19.26
N SER A 200 9.85 -10.90 18.79
CA SER A 200 10.73 -11.76 19.61
C SER A 200 11.83 -10.99 20.33
N ALA A 201 12.04 -9.71 19.99
CA ALA A 201 13.10 -8.86 20.55
C ALA A 201 12.76 -8.24 21.92
N ILE A 202 11.53 -8.44 22.41
CA ILE A 202 11.04 -7.87 23.66
C ILE A 202 10.49 -8.93 24.61
N THR A 203 10.59 -8.68 25.91
CA THR A 203 10.06 -9.57 26.93
C THR A 203 8.51 -9.52 26.99
N PRO A 204 7.84 -10.55 27.53
CA PRO A 204 6.39 -10.51 27.75
C PRO A 204 5.92 -9.32 28.59
N PHE A 205 6.74 -8.87 29.56
CA PHE A 205 6.45 -7.67 30.34
C PHE A 205 6.51 -6.40 29.51
N GLN A 206 7.57 -6.21 28.73
CA GLN A 206 7.70 -5.07 27.83
C GLN A 206 6.55 -5.01 26.82
N ARG A 207 6.14 -6.16 26.29
CA ARG A 207 4.98 -6.25 25.37
C ARG A 207 3.71 -5.70 26.01
N LYS A 208 3.38 -6.12 27.24
CA LYS A 208 2.22 -5.57 27.98
C LYS A 208 2.30 -4.07 28.16
N VAL A 209 3.48 -3.56 28.54
CA VAL A 209 3.71 -2.11 28.72
C VAL A 209 3.48 -1.35 27.42
N TYR A 210 4.02 -1.84 26.30
CA TYR A 210 3.95 -1.14 25.01
C TYR A 210 2.54 -1.20 24.41
N LEU A 211 1.87 -2.34 24.49
CA LEU A 211 0.48 -2.49 24.02
C LEU A 211 -0.48 -1.58 24.81
N GLU A 212 -0.32 -1.50 26.15
CA GLU A 212 -1.14 -0.60 26.95
C GLU A 212 -0.83 0.88 26.67
N LEU A 213 0.43 1.22 26.42
CA LEU A 213 0.81 2.59 26.10
C LEU A 213 0.20 3.06 24.76
N LEU A 214 0.02 2.17 23.79
CA LEU A 214 -0.67 2.47 22.53
C LEU A 214 -2.15 2.85 22.73
N ASN A 215 -2.75 2.52 23.88
CA ASN A 215 -4.11 2.91 24.23
C ASN A 215 -4.21 4.34 24.78
N VAL A 216 -3.08 4.99 25.09
CA VAL A 216 -3.07 6.37 25.58
C VAL A 216 -3.23 7.31 24.38
N PRO A 217 -4.29 8.14 24.32
CA PRO A 217 -4.53 9.02 23.18
C PRO A 217 -3.40 10.05 23.00
N ALA A 218 -3.23 10.57 21.78
CA ALA A 218 -2.36 11.71 21.52
C ALA A 218 -2.74 12.89 22.41
N GLY A 219 -1.74 13.70 22.80
CA GLY A 219 -1.92 14.85 23.70
C GLY A 219 -2.24 14.51 25.16
N LYS A 220 -2.51 13.24 25.48
CA LYS A 220 -2.72 12.76 26.86
C LYS A 220 -1.45 12.11 27.41
N THR A 221 -1.29 12.17 28.74
CA THR A 221 -0.19 11.52 29.44
C THR A 221 -0.72 10.51 30.44
N ILE A 222 0.11 9.53 30.78
CA ILE A 222 -0.15 8.52 31.79
C ILE A 222 1.05 8.44 32.72
N THR A 223 0.83 8.34 34.04
CA THR A 223 1.94 8.12 34.96
C THR A 223 2.45 6.69 34.88
N TYR A 224 3.74 6.48 35.20
CA TYR A 224 4.31 5.13 35.26
C TYR A 224 3.56 4.24 36.27
N GLY A 225 2.98 4.82 37.32
CA GLY A 225 2.18 4.11 38.32
C GLY A 225 0.84 3.67 37.77
N GLU A 226 0.11 4.54 37.10
CA GLU A 226 -1.16 4.20 36.43
C GLU A 226 -0.97 3.15 35.35
N LEU A 227 0.08 3.29 34.53
CA LEU A 227 0.41 2.31 33.50
C LEU A 227 0.75 0.95 34.13
N ALA A 228 1.47 0.94 35.24
CA ALA A 228 1.74 -0.29 36.01
C ALA A 228 0.43 -0.94 36.48
N GLN A 229 -0.48 -0.17 37.07
CA GLN A 229 -1.77 -0.69 37.54
C GLN A 229 -2.59 -1.30 36.41
N ARG A 230 -2.68 -0.68 35.26
CA ARG A 230 -3.43 -1.16 34.10
C ARG A 230 -2.95 -2.51 33.57
N ILE A 231 -1.64 -2.78 33.67
CA ILE A 231 -1.06 -4.06 33.22
C ILE A 231 -0.93 -5.09 34.36
N GLY A 232 -1.49 -4.81 35.55
CA GLY A 232 -1.43 -5.70 36.71
C GLY A 232 -0.04 -5.77 37.36
N CYS A 233 0.78 -4.72 37.23
CA CYS A 233 2.11 -4.61 37.81
C CYS A 233 2.11 -3.64 39.01
N ARG A 234 2.85 -3.95 40.07
CA ARG A 234 2.97 -3.08 41.27
C ARG A 234 4.17 -2.12 41.22
N SER A 235 4.98 -2.17 40.15
CA SER A 235 6.24 -1.42 40.08
C SER A 235 6.25 -0.40 38.94
N ALA A 236 6.04 0.87 39.28
CA ALA A 236 6.26 1.99 38.37
C ALA A 236 7.70 2.06 37.83
N GLN A 237 8.68 1.64 38.64
CA GLN A 237 10.09 1.57 38.26
C GLN A 237 10.32 0.56 37.13
N ALA A 238 9.68 -0.63 37.20
CA ALA A 238 9.79 -1.65 36.17
C ALA A 238 9.20 -1.14 34.82
N VAL A 239 8.08 -0.43 34.88
CA VAL A 239 7.51 0.24 33.70
C VAL A 239 8.48 1.26 33.12
N GLY A 240 9.06 2.13 33.95
CA GLY A 240 10.06 3.09 33.52
C GLY A 240 11.28 2.43 32.84
N GLN A 241 11.75 1.28 33.34
CA GLN A 241 12.84 0.52 32.73
C GLN A 241 12.42 -0.12 31.38
N ALA A 242 11.18 -0.57 31.24
CA ALA A 242 10.66 -1.07 29.97
C ALA A 242 10.63 0.07 28.93
N LEU A 243 10.08 1.23 29.29
CA LEU A 243 10.01 2.39 28.38
C LEU A 243 11.39 2.93 27.97
N LYS A 244 12.38 2.85 28.86
CA LYS A 244 13.76 3.21 28.54
C LYS A 244 14.35 2.37 27.41
N ARG A 245 13.92 1.11 27.29
CA ARG A 245 14.41 0.12 26.31
C ARG A 245 13.48 -0.07 25.13
N ASN A 246 12.56 0.85 24.89
CA ASN A 246 11.58 0.75 23.81
C ASN A 246 12.24 0.80 22.41
N PRO A 247 12.26 -0.32 21.65
CA PRO A 247 12.85 -0.34 20.32
C PRO A 247 11.92 0.23 19.24
N PHE A 248 10.66 0.53 19.58
CA PHE A 248 9.63 1.00 18.67
C PHE A 248 9.35 2.51 18.79
N ALA A 249 10.22 3.26 19.45
CA ALA A 249 10.06 4.70 19.58
C ALA A 249 10.31 5.41 18.21
N PRO A 250 9.53 6.44 17.84
CA PRO A 250 8.45 7.06 18.60
C PRO A 250 7.07 6.41 18.40
N GLU A 251 6.90 5.43 17.52
CA GLU A 251 5.63 4.81 17.16
C GLU A 251 4.89 4.23 18.39
N VAL A 252 5.62 3.56 19.29
CA VAL A 252 5.11 3.29 20.66
C VAL A 252 5.42 4.55 21.50
N PRO A 253 4.41 5.33 21.90
CA PRO A 253 4.57 6.70 22.36
C PRO A 253 5.07 6.80 23.79
N CYS A 254 6.31 6.32 24.05
CA CYS A 254 6.91 6.34 25.39
C CYS A 254 7.09 7.77 25.95
N HIS A 255 6.99 8.80 25.13
CA HIS A 255 6.94 10.20 25.53
C HIS A 255 5.66 10.54 26.34
N ARG A 256 4.54 9.81 26.15
CA ARG A 256 3.30 10.00 26.94
C ARG A 256 3.41 9.48 28.36
N GLY A 257 4.42 8.67 28.69
CA GLY A 257 4.70 8.23 30.06
C GLY A 257 5.39 9.32 30.90
N VAL A 258 4.81 9.66 32.08
CA VAL A 258 5.32 10.73 32.96
C VAL A 258 5.54 10.22 34.39
N ALA A 259 6.25 10.99 35.23
CA ALA A 259 6.42 10.71 36.64
C ALA A 259 5.10 10.94 37.43
N ALA A 260 5.01 10.40 38.64
CA ALA A 260 3.82 10.50 39.49
C ALA A 260 3.43 11.95 39.83
N ASN A 261 4.40 12.86 39.89
CA ASN A 261 4.17 14.29 40.12
C ASN A 261 3.85 15.08 38.84
N GLY A 262 3.59 14.38 37.71
CA GLY A 262 3.33 15.01 36.42
C GLY A 262 4.53 15.57 35.70
N SER A 263 5.72 15.50 36.27
CA SER A 263 6.94 15.93 35.59
C SER A 263 7.27 15.04 34.43
N ILE A 264 7.89 15.60 33.38
CA ILE A 264 8.21 14.87 32.13
C ILE A 264 9.07 13.62 32.42
N GLY A 265 9.88 13.62 33.50
CA GLY A 265 10.79 12.53 33.81
C GLY A 265 11.86 12.35 32.74
N GLY A 266 12.52 11.19 32.74
CA GLY A 266 13.50 10.85 31.70
C GLY A 266 12.88 10.40 30.40
N TYR A 267 13.70 10.40 29.34
CA TYR A 267 13.33 9.84 28.02
C TYR A 267 14.49 9.02 27.44
N MET A 268 14.19 7.82 26.94
CA MET A 268 15.19 6.90 26.38
C MET A 268 16.45 6.74 27.25
N GLY A 269 16.26 6.77 28.58
CA GLY A 269 17.32 6.58 29.57
C GLY A 269 18.13 7.83 29.97
N LYS A 270 17.85 8.97 29.41
CA LYS A 270 18.43 10.26 29.82
C LYS A 270 17.44 11.04 30.69
N ARG A 271 17.97 11.78 31.69
CA ARG A 271 17.16 12.63 32.57
C ARG A 271 17.19 14.09 32.16
N GLU A 272 18.15 14.47 31.32
CA GLU A 272 18.42 15.84 30.87
C GLU A 272 18.94 15.81 29.43
N GLY A 273 18.98 16.98 28.80
CA GLY A 273 19.54 17.18 27.46
C GLY A 273 18.55 16.94 26.32
N GLU A 274 19.09 16.83 25.13
CA GLU A 274 18.36 16.84 23.85
C GLU A 274 17.20 15.82 23.77
N LEU A 275 17.37 14.62 24.32
CA LEU A 275 16.31 13.61 24.30
C LEU A 275 15.10 14.01 25.16
N VAL A 276 15.31 14.66 26.30
CA VAL A 276 14.23 15.15 27.16
C VAL A 276 13.52 16.32 26.48
N GLU A 277 14.26 17.20 25.81
CA GLU A 277 13.67 18.27 25.00
C GLU A 277 12.83 17.71 23.83
N ARG A 278 13.31 16.65 23.17
CA ARG A 278 12.53 15.94 22.13
C ARG A 278 11.22 15.40 22.71
N LYS A 279 11.22 14.81 23.90
CA LYS A 279 9.99 14.36 24.58
C LYS A 279 9.03 15.52 24.81
N ARG A 280 9.54 16.67 25.27
CA ARG A 280 8.74 17.88 25.50
C ARG A 280 8.10 18.37 24.22
N LYS A 281 8.88 18.41 23.14
CA LYS A 281 8.42 18.82 21.81
C LYS A 281 7.31 17.90 21.28
N LEU A 282 7.47 16.58 21.33
CA LEU A 282 6.45 15.61 20.92
C LEU A 282 5.13 15.81 21.69
N LEU A 283 5.18 16.03 23.01
CA LEU A 283 3.99 16.29 23.81
C LEU A 283 3.31 17.62 23.47
N GLN A 284 4.08 18.63 23.06
CA GLN A 284 3.55 19.92 22.63
C GLN A 284 2.88 19.82 21.26
N GLU A 285 3.52 19.14 20.30
CA GLU A 285 2.97 18.88 18.96
C GLU A 285 1.64 18.14 19.05
N GLU A 286 1.57 17.06 19.81
CA GLU A 286 0.32 16.28 19.99
C GLU A 286 -0.81 17.09 20.66
N ARG A 287 -0.50 18.10 21.47
CA ARG A 287 -1.51 18.98 22.09
C ARG A 287 -1.99 20.07 21.14
N ALA A 288 -1.14 20.49 20.21
CA ALA A 288 -1.49 21.52 19.23
C ALA A 288 -2.40 21.00 18.10
N GLU A 289 -2.42 19.67 17.88
CA GLU A 289 -3.23 19.02 16.88
C GLU A 289 -4.65 18.63 17.37
N GLN A 290 -4.98 18.92 18.62
CA GLN A 290 -6.32 18.70 19.22
C GLN A 290 -7.19 19.96 19.16
#